data_2b09a3676a5f6d9c5bdc98929861397f
#
_entry.id   2b09a3676a5f6d9c5bdc98929861397f
#
_cell.length_a   1.000
_cell.length_b   1.000
_cell.length_c   1.000
_cell.angle_alpha   90.00
_cell.angle_beta   90.00
_cell.angle_gamma   90.00
#
_symmetry.space_group_name_H-M   'P 1'
#
loop_
_entity.id
_entity.type
_entity.pdbx_description
1 polymer ?
#
loop_
_entity_poly.entity_id
_entity_poly.type
_entity_poly.pdbx_seq_one_letter_code
_entity_poly.pdbx_strand_id
1 'polypeptide(L)'
;FENNPVFAANFTPEAGNEWDTYFGNSAKGNPNGLIDRAQINDSYVIFPQSWAEVADPLLMEPAEALITINNDFSISNNTLTTNIKTEFQQDIEGSFKVIVCITQDNIIAPQKNNDPEIGPTPIDSTYVHNHVLRGTLNGSWGEYVSTTGTVAMNEVYEKTYYIEFPASWIPKDCHVVAFVYNESNKQVLQAEEIPVLN
;
A
#
# COMPACT_ATOMS: atom_id res chain seq x y z
N PHE A 1 -11.13 17.94 8.65
CA PHE A 1 -11.96 16.73 8.88
C PHE A 1 -11.85 16.21 10.33
N GLU A 2 -10.73 16.43 11.03
CA GLU A 2 -10.44 15.85 12.36
C GLU A 2 -11.42 16.21 13.49
N ASN A 3 -12.29 17.20 13.31
CA ASN A 3 -13.24 17.64 14.35
C ASN A 3 -14.72 17.48 13.94
N ASN A 4 -15.04 16.75 12.88
CA ASN A 4 -16.43 16.51 12.51
C ASN A 4 -16.90 15.18 13.12
N PRO A 5 -17.84 15.17 14.08
CA PRO A 5 -18.30 13.94 14.74
C PRO A 5 -18.91 12.90 13.78
N VAL A 6 -19.30 13.31 12.58
CA VAL A 6 -19.80 12.40 11.54
C VAL A 6 -18.69 11.53 10.96
N PHE A 7 -17.44 12.03 10.95
CA PHE A 7 -16.26 11.30 10.42
C PHE A 7 -15.32 10.91 11.56
N ALA A 8 -15.87 10.23 12.57
CA ALA A 8 -15.09 9.78 13.75
C ALA A 8 -14.06 8.68 13.44
N ALA A 9 -14.22 7.97 12.32
CA ALA A 9 -13.24 6.96 11.89
C ALA A 9 -11.99 7.65 11.33
N ASN A 10 -10.85 7.41 11.99
CA ASN A 10 -9.55 7.88 11.51
C ASN A 10 -8.86 6.79 10.70
N PHE A 11 -8.69 7.00 9.39
CA PHE A 11 -8.00 6.11 8.46
C PHE A 11 -6.64 6.67 8.02
N THR A 12 -6.03 7.52 8.83
CA THR A 12 -4.75 8.17 8.54
C THR A 12 -3.64 7.65 9.45
N PRO A 13 -3.08 6.44 9.20
CA PRO A 13 -1.92 5.97 9.93
C PRO A 13 -0.70 6.85 9.59
N GLU A 14 0.33 6.78 10.44
CA GLU A 14 1.56 7.59 10.29
C GLU A 14 2.13 7.52 8.87
N ALA A 15 2.29 6.32 8.32
CA ALA A 15 2.78 6.12 6.96
C ALA A 15 1.91 6.81 5.90
N GLY A 16 0.58 6.75 6.05
CA GLY A 16 -0.35 7.44 5.15
C GLY A 16 -0.15 8.95 5.15
N ASN A 17 0.06 9.55 6.32
CA ASN A 17 0.31 10.99 6.46
C ASN A 17 1.67 11.39 5.86
N GLU A 18 2.72 10.59 6.07
CA GLU A 18 4.04 10.86 5.48
C GLU A 18 4.01 10.73 3.96
N TRP A 19 3.33 9.71 3.42
CA TRP A 19 3.18 9.53 1.98
C TRP A 19 2.36 10.67 1.35
N ASP A 20 1.24 11.06 1.99
CA ASP A 20 0.46 12.21 1.51
C ASP A 20 1.28 13.50 1.48
N THR A 21 2.09 13.73 2.52
CA THR A 21 2.99 14.89 2.58
C THR A 21 4.04 14.85 1.47
N TYR A 22 4.64 13.69 1.20
CA TYR A 22 5.69 13.53 0.19
C TYR A 22 5.14 13.63 -1.24
N PHE A 23 4.05 12.89 -1.53
CA PHE A 23 3.49 12.79 -2.87
C PHE A 23 2.48 13.89 -3.20
N GLY A 24 1.90 14.55 -2.20
CA GLY A 24 1.01 15.70 -2.35
C GLY A 24 -0.41 15.35 -2.79
N ASN A 25 -0.91 14.15 -2.47
CA ASN A 25 -2.23 13.68 -2.90
C ASN A 25 -3.36 14.62 -2.44
N SER A 26 -3.44 14.93 -1.14
CA SER A 26 -4.51 15.75 -0.58
C SER A 26 -4.50 17.18 -1.14
N ALA A 27 -3.33 17.71 -1.50
CA ALA A 27 -3.19 19.05 -2.07
C ALA A 27 -3.77 19.18 -3.48
N LYS A 28 -3.94 18.07 -4.21
CA LYS A 28 -4.49 18.06 -5.58
C LYS A 28 -6.00 17.83 -5.63
N GLY A 29 -6.63 17.49 -4.50
CA GLY A 29 -8.06 17.15 -4.43
C GLY A 29 -8.36 15.71 -4.83
N ASN A 30 -9.46 15.18 -4.29
CA ASN A 30 -9.89 13.80 -4.46
C ASN A 30 -11.09 13.68 -5.41
N PRO A 31 -11.25 12.53 -6.09
CA PRO A 31 -10.40 11.34 -6.04
C PRO A 31 -9.12 11.48 -6.88
N ASN A 32 -8.02 10.93 -6.38
CA ASN A 32 -6.76 10.79 -7.10
C ASN A 32 -5.97 9.57 -6.55
N GLY A 33 -4.87 9.21 -7.20
CA GLY A 33 -4.00 8.12 -6.78
C GLY A 33 -2.61 8.22 -7.39
N LEU A 34 -1.77 7.27 -7.03
CA LEU A 34 -0.46 7.05 -7.64
C LEU A 34 -0.48 5.69 -8.33
N ILE A 35 0.19 5.58 -9.46
CA ILE A 35 0.38 4.32 -10.18
C ILE A 35 1.89 4.05 -10.16
N ASP A 36 2.29 2.96 -9.49
CA ASP A 36 3.68 2.56 -9.24
C ASP A 36 4.57 3.69 -8.68
N ARG A 37 3.95 4.74 -8.12
CA ARG A 37 4.67 5.97 -7.72
C ARG A 37 5.52 6.56 -8.86
N ALA A 38 5.16 6.28 -10.11
CA ALA A 38 5.82 6.85 -11.28
C ALA A 38 5.46 8.34 -11.42
N GLN A 39 6.44 9.15 -11.80
CA GLN A 39 6.20 10.54 -12.16
C GLN A 39 5.74 10.64 -13.61
N ILE A 40 4.57 11.24 -13.83
CA ILE A 40 4.03 11.53 -15.15
C ILE A 40 3.89 13.05 -15.27
N ASN A 41 4.58 13.64 -16.23
CA ASN A 41 4.62 15.11 -16.39
C ASN A 41 4.95 15.86 -15.09
N ASP A 42 5.99 15.43 -14.39
CA ASP A 42 6.47 15.97 -13.12
C ASP A 42 5.48 15.87 -11.95
N SER A 43 4.49 14.99 -12.04
CA SER A 43 3.52 14.71 -10.97
C SER A 43 3.46 13.23 -10.64
N TYR A 44 3.44 12.91 -9.35
CA TYR A 44 3.10 11.56 -8.87
C TYR A 44 1.59 11.32 -8.90
N VAL A 45 0.81 12.41 -8.76
CA VAL A 45 -0.65 12.32 -8.58
C VAL A 45 -1.35 12.22 -9.93
N ILE A 46 -2.12 11.14 -10.10
CA ILE A 46 -2.88 10.80 -11.31
C ILE A 46 -4.38 10.81 -10.98
N PHE A 47 -5.16 11.49 -11.80
CA PHE A 47 -6.61 11.51 -11.68
C PHE A 47 -7.25 10.30 -12.37
N PRO A 48 -8.46 9.85 -11.92
CA PRO A 48 -9.08 8.61 -12.38
C PRO A 48 -9.23 8.48 -13.91
N GLN A 49 -9.49 9.57 -14.60
CA GLN A 49 -9.64 9.57 -16.06
C GLN A 49 -8.38 9.15 -16.83
N SER A 50 -7.20 9.24 -16.20
CA SER A 50 -5.92 8.87 -16.81
C SER A 50 -5.32 7.56 -16.27
N TRP A 51 -6.00 6.88 -15.33
CA TRP A 51 -5.44 5.68 -14.71
C TRP A 51 -5.16 4.56 -15.71
N ALA A 52 -6.09 4.26 -16.60
CA ALA A 52 -5.90 3.21 -17.61
C ALA A 52 -4.75 3.56 -18.57
N GLU A 53 -4.68 4.80 -19.05
CA GLU A 53 -3.62 5.27 -19.96
C GLU A 53 -2.23 5.13 -19.34
N VAL A 54 -2.11 5.34 -18.00
CA VAL A 54 -0.83 5.22 -17.30
C VAL A 54 -0.53 3.77 -16.91
N ALA A 55 -1.53 3.00 -16.48
CA ALA A 55 -1.34 1.63 -16.00
C ALA A 55 -1.08 0.62 -17.13
N ASP A 56 -1.81 0.73 -18.24
CA ASP A 56 -1.75 -0.27 -19.33
C ASP A 56 -0.33 -0.49 -19.88
N PRO A 57 0.49 0.53 -20.12
CA PRO A 57 1.88 0.32 -20.54
C PRO A 57 2.73 -0.41 -19.48
N LEU A 58 2.55 -0.08 -18.19
CA LEU A 58 3.32 -0.69 -17.09
C LEU A 58 3.02 -2.18 -16.92
N LEU A 59 1.80 -2.61 -17.19
CA LEU A 59 1.39 -4.02 -17.16
C LEU A 59 2.08 -4.87 -18.25
N MET A 60 2.65 -4.25 -19.27
CA MET A 60 3.33 -4.94 -20.35
C MET A 60 4.85 -5.05 -20.11
N GLU A 61 5.40 -4.36 -19.13
CA GLU A 61 6.81 -4.44 -18.78
C GLU A 61 7.10 -5.74 -18.02
N PRO A 62 8.26 -6.38 -18.27
CA PRO A 62 8.70 -7.53 -17.48
C PRO A 62 8.90 -7.13 -16.01
N ALA A 63 8.48 -8.00 -15.09
CA ALA A 63 8.73 -7.78 -13.67
C ALA A 63 10.23 -7.80 -13.36
N GLU A 64 10.72 -6.71 -12.75
CA GLU A 64 12.13 -6.58 -12.35
C GLU A 64 12.44 -7.34 -11.05
N ALA A 65 11.41 -7.61 -10.25
CA ALA A 65 11.49 -8.38 -9.02
C ALA A 65 10.26 -9.28 -8.86
N LEU A 66 10.38 -10.35 -8.09
CA LEU A 66 9.28 -11.17 -7.60
C LEU A 66 9.21 -11.03 -6.08
N ILE A 67 7.98 -10.92 -5.56
CA ILE A 67 7.74 -10.92 -4.13
C ILE A 67 6.93 -12.16 -3.78
N THR A 68 7.35 -12.87 -2.74
CA THR A 68 6.59 -13.98 -2.15
C THR A 68 6.29 -13.62 -0.70
N ILE A 69 5.03 -13.75 -0.33
CA ILE A 69 4.54 -13.49 1.03
C ILE A 69 4.05 -14.82 1.62
N ASN A 70 4.51 -15.16 2.82
CA ASN A 70 4.00 -16.31 3.56
C ASN A 70 3.52 -15.85 4.94
N ASN A 71 2.24 -16.02 5.20
CA ASN A 71 1.58 -15.62 6.43
C ASN A 71 1.30 -16.81 7.34
N ASP A 72 1.54 -16.62 8.65
CA ASP A 72 1.09 -17.49 9.72
C ASP A 72 0.41 -16.64 10.79
N PHE A 73 -0.91 -16.81 10.94
CA PHE A 73 -1.70 -16.05 11.90
C PHE A 73 -2.13 -16.92 13.07
N SER A 74 -1.66 -16.59 14.26
CA SER A 74 -2.06 -17.25 15.50
C SER A 74 -3.33 -16.62 16.08
N ILE A 75 -4.46 -17.34 15.98
CA ILE A 75 -5.74 -16.90 16.54
C ILE A 75 -5.67 -16.77 18.07
N SER A 76 -4.88 -17.62 18.74
CA SER A 76 -4.82 -17.68 20.20
C SER A 76 -4.23 -16.43 20.85
N ASN A 77 -3.29 -15.77 20.18
CA ASN A 77 -2.63 -14.57 20.67
C ASN A 77 -2.76 -13.38 19.71
N ASN A 78 -3.60 -13.50 18.68
CA ASN A 78 -3.91 -12.46 17.70
C ASN A 78 -2.64 -11.87 17.02
N THR A 79 -1.67 -12.74 16.71
CA THR A 79 -0.37 -12.33 16.17
C THR A 79 -0.19 -12.86 14.74
N LEU A 80 0.24 -11.99 13.86
CA LEU A 80 0.71 -12.34 12.51
C LEU A 80 2.23 -12.45 12.52
N THR A 81 2.71 -13.55 11.96
CA THR A 81 4.08 -13.70 11.47
C THR A 81 4.02 -13.70 9.95
N THR A 82 4.73 -12.79 9.30
CA THR A 82 4.79 -12.75 7.83
C THR A 82 6.23 -12.79 7.36
N ASN A 83 6.52 -13.69 6.42
CA ASN A 83 7.82 -13.81 5.79
C ASN A 83 7.73 -13.24 4.37
N ILE A 84 8.59 -12.28 4.07
CA ILE A 84 8.67 -11.58 2.79
C ILE A 84 9.98 -11.98 2.12
N LYS A 85 9.88 -12.58 0.93
CA LYS A 85 11.00 -12.88 0.05
C LYS A 85 10.92 -11.99 -1.18
N THR A 86 11.97 -11.24 -1.48
CA THR A 86 12.15 -10.49 -2.73
C THR A 86 13.26 -11.13 -3.53
N GLU A 87 13.03 -11.44 -4.82
CA GLU A 87 13.98 -12.03 -5.73
C GLU A 87 14.06 -11.19 -7.00
N PHE A 88 15.24 -10.66 -7.32
CA PHE A 88 15.45 -9.82 -8.50
C PHE A 88 15.55 -10.67 -9.77
N GLN A 89 14.87 -10.23 -10.84
CA GLN A 89 14.76 -11.00 -12.09
C GLN A 89 15.79 -10.57 -13.15
N GLN A 90 16.54 -9.51 -12.88
CA GLN A 90 17.61 -8.99 -13.74
C GLN A 90 18.63 -8.24 -12.88
N ASP A 91 19.81 -7.98 -13.49
CA ASP A 91 20.78 -7.06 -12.88
C ASP A 91 20.21 -5.64 -12.93
N ILE A 92 20.18 -4.96 -11.79
CA ILE A 92 19.61 -3.63 -11.68
C ILE A 92 20.47 -2.73 -10.80
N GLU A 93 20.70 -1.50 -11.28
CA GLU A 93 21.44 -0.48 -10.52
C GLU A 93 20.48 0.36 -9.66
N GLY A 94 20.89 0.64 -8.45
CA GLY A 94 20.14 1.51 -7.53
C GLY A 94 20.13 0.98 -6.10
N SER A 95 19.48 1.74 -5.22
CA SER A 95 19.18 1.33 -3.86
C SER A 95 17.70 1.01 -3.76
N PHE A 96 17.39 -0.17 -3.26
CA PHE A 96 16.02 -0.67 -3.20
C PHE A 96 15.58 -0.90 -1.77
N LYS A 97 14.32 -0.58 -1.51
CA LYS A 97 13.66 -0.83 -0.22
C LYS A 97 12.40 -1.63 -0.42
N VAL A 98 12.04 -2.41 0.59
CA VAL A 98 10.74 -3.06 0.69
C VAL A 98 9.92 -2.39 1.78
N ILE A 99 8.66 -2.10 1.46
CA ILE A 99 7.64 -1.71 2.45
C ILE A 99 6.68 -2.90 2.61
N VAL A 100 6.34 -3.19 3.86
CA VAL A 100 5.34 -4.19 4.23
C VAL A 100 4.26 -3.50 5.03
N CYS A 101 3.01 -3.57 4.56
CA CYS A 101 1.89 -2.92 5.21
C CYS A 101 0.69 -3.87 5.34
N ILE A 102 -0.24 -3.48 6.21
CA ILE A 102 -1.53 -4.15 6.38
C ILE A 102 -2.61 -3.25 5.81
N THR A 103 -3.45 -3.82 4.95
CA THR A 103 -4.71 -3.23 4.52
C THR A 103 -5.89 -3.99 5.12
N GLN A 104 -7.05 -3.35 5.19
CA GLN A 104 -8.27 -3.98 5.67
C GLN A 104 -9.46 -3.59 4.81
N ASP A 105 -10.26 -4.58 4.46
CA ASP A 105 -11.51 -4.44 3.75
C ASP A 105 -12.72 -4.38 4.69
N ASN A 106 -13.89 -4.16 4.12
CA ASN A 106 -15.19 -4.26 4.78
C ASN A 106 -15.36 -3.32 5.99
N ILE A 107 -14.69 -2.18 6.00
CA ILE A 107 -14.84 -1.19 7.07
C ILE A 107 -16.03 -0.28 6.75
N ILE A 108 -17.10 -0.39 7.55
CA ILE A 108 -18.27 0.47 7.40
C ILE A 108 -18.02 1.79 8.13
N ALA A 109 -17.97 2.88 7.37
CA ALA A 109 -17.80 4.22 7.93
C ALA A 109 -18.37 5.30 6.98
N PRO A 110 -18.75 6.48 7.51
CA PRO A 110 -19.28 7.57 6.69
C PRO A 110 -18.30 8.02 5.59
N GLN A 111 -18.82 8.18 4.38
CA GLN A 111 -18.11 8.69 3.21
C GLN A 111 -18.86 9.91 2.65
N LYS A 112 -18.11 10.97 2.35
CA LYS A 112 -18.67 12.10 1.60
C LYS A 112 -18.99 11.66 0.18
N ASN A 113 -20.25 11.87 -0.24
CA ASN A 113 -20.71 11.57 -1.59
C ASN A 113 -21.45 12.78 -2.17
N ASN A 114 -21.03 13.22 -3.36
CA ASN A 114 -21.68 14.33 -4.07
C ASN A 114 -22.51 13.85 -5.27
N ASP A 115 -22.53 12.53 -5.53
CA ASP A 115 -23.23 11.94 -6.67
C ASP A 115 -24.42 11.10 -6.18
N PRO A 116 -25.68 11.58 -6.40
CA PRO A 116 -26.85 10.84 -5.97
C PRO A 116 -27.12 9.55 -6.77
N GLU A 117 -26.47 9.36 -7.92
CA GLU A 117 -26.61 8.12 -8.71
C GLU A 117 -25.80 6.97 -8.10
N ILE A 118 -24.77 7.28 -7.30
CA ILE A 118 -23.90 6.29 -6.65
C ILE A 118 -24.45 5.90 -5.27
N GLY A 119 -25.06 6.82 -4.55
CA GLY A 119 -25.56 6.55 -3.18
C GLY A 119 -26.07 7.79 -2.46
N PRO A 120 -26.35 7.67 -1.15
CA PRO A 120 -26.85 8.77 -0.33
C PRO A 120 -25.93 9.99 -0.36
N THR A 121 -26.50 11.19 -0.52
CA THR A 121 -25.79 12.47 -0.49
C THR A 121 -26.31 13.37 0.62
N PRO A 122 -25.50 14.28 1.16
CA PRO A 122 -24.08 14.53 0.91
C PRO A 122 -23.13 13.56 1.63
N ILE A 123 -23.67 12.62 2.41
CA ILE A 123 -22.91 11.63 3.20
C ILE A 123 -23.60 10.27 3.09
N ASP A 124 -22.85 9.25 2.68
CA ASP A 124 -23.23 7.86 2.87
C ASP A 124 -22.67 7.35 4.19
N SER A 125 -23.53 7.11 5.16
CA SER A 125 -23.16 6.64 6.50
C SER A 125 -22.87 5.13 6.57
N THR A 126 -23.17 4.41 5.50
CA THR A 126 -23.04 2.95 5.39
C THR A 126 -22.03 2.52 4.36
N TYR A 127 -21.22 3.47 3.87
CA TYR A 127 -20.21 3.18 2.86
C TYR A 127 -19.22 2.12 3.35
N VAL A 128 -18.92 1.15 2.49
CA VAL A 128 -17.96 0.08 2.77
C VAL A 128 -16.62 0.47 2.17
N HIS A 129 -15.67 0.77 3.06
CA HIS A 129 -14.29 1.06 2.65
C HIS A 129 -13.51 -0.24 2.50
N ASN A 130 -12.77 -0.37 1.40
CA ASN A 130 -11.89 -1.49 1.11
C ASN A 130 -10.45 -1.00 0.93
N HIS A 131 -9.48 -1.90 1.15
CA HIS A 131 -8.03 -1.65 1.05
C HIS A 131 -7.56 -0.45 1.90
N VAL A 132 -8.20 -0.25 3.06
CA VAL A 132 -7.81 0.83 3.98
C VAL A 132 -6.46 0.49 4.60
N LEU A 133 -5.46 1.35 4.39
CA LEU A 133 -4.16 1.22 5.03
C LEU A 133 -4.31 1.29 6.56
N ARG A 134 -3.86 0.23 7.25
CA ARG A 134 -3.90 0.15 8.72
C ARG A 134 -2.57 0.53 9.36
N GLY A 135 -1.47 0.27 8.67
CA GLY A 135 -0.12 0.59 9.12
C GLY A 135 0.93 -0.16 8.34
N THR A 136 2.19 0.10 8.68
CA THR A 136 3.36 -0.58 8.12
C THR A 136 4.06 -1.40 9.19
N LEU A 137 4.73 -2.49 8.79
CA LEU A 137 5.46 -3.38 9.69
C LEU A 137 6.94 -2.97 9.85
N ASN A 138 7.45 -2.14 8.94
CA ASN A 138 8.85 -1.75 8.85
C ASN A 138 9.05 -0.24 8.61
N GLY A 139 8.10 0.57 9.14
CA GLY A 139 8.12 2.02 9.01
C GLY A 139 7.60 2.53 7.68
N SER A 140 7.34 3.83 7.60
CA SER A 140 6.69 4.46 6.43
C SER A 140 7.49 4.30 5.14
N TRP A 141 8.82 4.23 5.23
CA TRP A 141 9.72 4.13 4.08
C TRP A 141 10.42 2.79 3.98
N GLY A 142 10.04 1.82 4.80
CA GLY A 142 10.54 0.45 4.74
C GLY A 142 12.03 0.28 5.04
N GLU A 143 12.57 -0.85 4.64
CA GLU A 143 13.95 -1.24 4.89
C GLU A 143 14.68 -1.56 3.58
N TYR A 144 16.00 -1.41 3.59
CA TYR A 144 16.82 -1.80 2.44
C TYR A 144 16.77 -3.31 2.19
N VAL A 145 16.53 -3.69 0.96
CA VAL A 145 16.75 -5.05 0.44
C VAL A 145 18.17 -5.21 -0.11
N SER A 146 18.82 -4.10 -0.46
CA SER A 146 20.25 -4.06 -0.76
C SER A 146 20.83 -2.69 -0.44
N THR A 147 22.08 -2.67 0.04
CA THR A 147 22.84 -1.44 0.30
C THR A 147 24.02 -1.25 -0.66
N THR A 148 24.19 -2.14 -1.64
CA THR A 148 25.38 -2.17 -2.51
C THR A 148 25.30 -1.29 -3.73
N GLY A 149 24.16 -0.65 -4.02
CA GLY A 149 23.94 0.18 -5.21
C GLY A 149 23.77 -0.61 -6.52
N THR A 150 23.99 -1.92 -6.52
CA THR A 150 23.74 -2.86 -7.62
C THR A 150 23.22 -4.15 -7.04
N VAL A 151 22.15 -4.68 -7.63
CA VAL A 151 21.57 -5.98 -7.28
C VAL A 151 21.69 -6.90 -8.47
N ALA A 152 22.20 -8.10 -8.25
CA ALA A 152 22.36 -9.08 -9.31
C ALA A 152 21.06 -9.86 -9.56
N MET A 153 20.88 -10.34 -10.78
CA MET A 153 19.84 -11.30 -11.13
C MET A 153 19.89 -12.52 -10.20
N ASN A 154 18.73 -12.98 -9.74
CA ASN A 154 18.54 -14.07 -8.77
C ASN A 154 19.05 -13.74 -7.35
N GLU A 155 19.43 -12.51 -7.06
CA GLU A 155 19.72 -12.10 -5.68
C GLU A 155 18.43 -12.09 -4.88
N VAL A 156 18.49 -12.69 -3.67
CA VAL A 156 17.32 -12.91 -2.80
C VAL A 156 17.51 -12.21 -1.47
N TYR A 157 16.50 -11.48 -1.06
CA TYR A 157 16.38 -10.88 0.26
C TYR A 157 15.15 -11.43 0.96
N GLU A 158 15.32 -11.89 2.19
CA GLU A 158 14.25 -12.51 2.94
C GLU A 158 14.23 -11.97 4.37
N LYS A 159 13.05 -11.60 4.83
CA LYS A 159 12.86 -11.11 6.18
C LYS A 159 11.49 -11.47 6.73
N THR A 160 11.47 -11.76 8.04
CA THR A 160 10.25 -12.08 8.78
C THR A 160 9.87 -10.90 9.68
N TYR A 161 8.58 -10.56 9.66
CA TYR A 161 7.97 -9.51 10.48
C TYR A 161 6.92 -10.11 11.41
N TYR A 162 6.72 -9.43 12.54
CA TYR A 162 5.77 -9.83 13.57
C TYR A 162 4.91 -8.64 13.95
N ILE A 163 3.60 -8.86 14.08
CA ILE A 163 2.68 -7.86 14.59
C ILE A 163 1.58 -8.51 15.41
N GLU A 164 1.31 -7.96 16.60
CA GLU A 164 0.08 -8.22 17.34
C GLU A 164 -1.02 -7.31 16.77
N PHE A 165 -2.12 -7.91 16.31
CA PHE A 165 -3.22 -7.15 15.73
C PHE A 165 -3.98 -6.40 16.81
N PRO A 166 -4.20 -5.08 16.64
CA PRO A 166 -5.13 -4.34 17.46
C PRO A 166 -6.53 -4.98 17.43
N ALA A 167 -7.23 -4.96 18.56
CA ALA A 167 -8.57 -5.56 18.66
C ALA A 167 -9.60 -4.97 17.67
N SER A 168 -9.32 -3.81 17.11
CA SER A 168 -10.17 -3.16 16.10
C SER A 168 -9.95 -3.68 14.68
N TRP A 169 -8.92 -4.50 14.44
CA TRP A 169 -8.66 -5.10 13.14
C TRP A 169 -9.33 -6.47 13.05
N ILE A 170 -9.90 -6.77 11.91
CA ILE A 170 -10.59 -8.04 11.65
C ILE A 170 -9.70 -8.90 10.75
N PRO A 171 -8.97 -9.90 11.28
CA PRO A 171 -7.92 -10.62 10.53
C PRO A 171 -8.38 -11.23 9.21
N LYS A 172 -9.64 -11.72 9.14
CA LYS A 172 -10.21 -12.30 7.91
C LYS A 172 -10.44 -11.26 6.79
N ASP A 173 -10.50 -9.98 7.13
CA ASP A 173 -10.70 -8.88 6.20
C ASP A 173 -9.37 -8.11 5.98
N CYS A 174 -8.26 -8.61 6.52
CA CYS A 174 -6.95 -8.00 6.40
C CYS A 174 -6.07 -8.71 5.37
N HIS A 175 -5.21 -7.92 4.70
CA HIS A 175 -4.22 -8.40 3.77
C HIS A 175 -2.84 -7.87 4.15
N VAL A 176 -1.81 -8.66 3.85
CA VAL A 176 -0.42 -8.19 3.82
C VAL A 176 -0.12 -7.75 2.41
N VAL A 177 0.33 -6.52 2.27
CA VAL A 177 0.84 -5.96 1.02
C VAL A 177 2.32 -5.70 1.18
N ALA A 178 3.14 -6.22 0.29
CA ALA A 178 4.56 -5.91 0.22
C ALA A 178 4.89 -5.33 -1.15
N PHE A 179 5.70 -4.28 -1.18
CA PHE A 179 6.18 -3.74 -2.45
C PHE A 179 7.63 -3.28 -2.34
N VAL A 180 8.41 -3.56 -3.39
CA VAL A 180 9.79 -3.12 -3.54
C VAL A 180 9.85 -1.90 -4.43
N TYR A 181 10.66 -0.92 -4.07
CA TYR A 181 10.77 0.33 -4.79
C TYR A 181 12.20 0.85 -4.84
N ASN A 182 12.52 1.64 -5.88
CA ASN A 182 13.77 2.36 -5.99
C ASN A 182 13.78 3.58 -5.06
N GLU A 183 14.74 3.66 -4.15
CA GLU A 183 14.81 4.73 -3.16
C GLU A 183 15.01 6.12 -3.79
N SER A 184 15.71 6.22 -4.90
CA SER A 184 16.06 7.50 -5.50
C SER A 184 14.87 8.25 -6.10
N ASN A 185 13.98 7.53 -6.78
CA ASN A 185 12.81 8.08 -7.47
C ASN A 185 11.47 7.66 -6.88
N LYS A 186 11.48 6.76 -5.86
CA LYS A 186 10.31 6.19 -5.18
C LYS A 186 9.44 5.26 -6.05
N GLN A 187 9.82 5.02 -7.31
CA GLN A 187 9.05 4.17 -8.20
C GLN A 187 9.02 2.71 -7.72
N VAL A 188 7.82 2.14 -7.70
CA VAL A 188 7.60 0.73 -7.35
C VAL A 188 8.00 -0.16 -8.52
N LEU A 189 8.77 -1.22 -8.24
CA LEU A 189 9.18 -2.23 -9.20
C LEU A 189 8.20 -3.40 -9.25
N GLN A 190 7.70 -3.78 -8.07
CA GLN A 190 6.78 -4.90 -7.91
C GLN A 190 6.03 -4.79 -6.60
N ALA A 191 4.80 -5.27 -6.58
CA ALA A 191 3.95 -5.41 -5.40
C ALA A 191 3.28 -6.78 -5.39
N GLU A 192 3.02 -7.30 -4.20
CA GLU A 192 2.28 -8.53 -3.96
C GLU A 192 1.33 -8.34 -2.78
N GLU A 193 0.17 -8.98 -2.85
CA GLU A 193 -0.84 -8.96 -1.79
C GLU A 193 -1.38 -10.35 -1.53
N ILE A 194 -1.47 -10.76 -0.26
CA ILE A 194 -2.17 -11.97 0.14
C ILE A 194 -3.02 -11.75 1.40
N PRO A 195 -4.12 -12.50 1.57
CA PRO A 195 -4.90 -12.46 2.80
C PRO A 195 -4.07 -12.83 4.04
N VAL A 196 -4.40 -12.23 5.19
CA VAL A 196 -3.80 -12.61 6.49
C VAL A 196 -4.21 -14.02 6.90
N LEU A 197 -5.46 -14.37 6.62
CA LEU A 197 -6.00 -15.72 6.83
C LEU A 197 -6.28 -16.38 5.48
N ASN A 198 -5.73 -17.58 5.30
CA ASN A 198 -6.00 -18.45 4.15
C ASN A 198 -7.22 -19.33 4.39
#